data_c222069bc74cd02ef4b6c2478545061b
#
_entry.id   c222069bc74cd02ef4b6c2478545061b
#
_cell.length_a   1.000
_cell.length_b   1.000
_cell.length_c   1.000
_cell.angle_alpha   90.00
_cell.angle_beta   90.00
_cell.angle_gamma   90.00
#
_symmetry.space_group_name_H-M   'P 1'
#
loop_
_entity.id
_entity.type
_entity.pdbx_description
1 polymer ?
#
loop_
_entity_poly.entity_id
_entity_poly.type
_entity_poly.pdbx_seq_one_letter_code
_entity_poly.pdbx_strand_id
1 'polypeptide(L)'
;CLLDKDAGTHVSHTIFQLPSKMGKGVLVTPTVHGNLLVGPTAVDVDDKEAVNTTASGLDSLAATAARSVKNVPMRQVITSFAGLRAHEDSNDFVIGEVKDAKGFINAAGIESPGLSSAPAIAEMVTDIVKGLLPLEKNPDFVGTRKGILRPDTLSLEERNKLIKEHPEYGNIICRCEMITEGEIM
;
A
#
# COMPACT_ATOMS: atom_id res chain seq x y z
N CYS A 1 7.40 8.28 -8.08
CA CYS A 1 7.01 8.46 -9.48
C CYS A 1 6.32 7.21 -10.00
N LEU A 2 5.16 7.37 -10.60
CA LEU A 2 4.47 6.33 -11.36
C LEU A 2 4.68 6.60 -12.86
N LEU A 3 5.19 5.62 -13.57
CA LEU A 3 5.44 5.67 -15.01
C LEU A 3 4.32 4.96 -15.77
N ASP A 4 4.17 5.29 -17.04
CA ASP A 4 3.20 4.69 -17.94
C ASP A 4 3.37 3.15 -18.05
N LYS A 5 2.34 2.48 -18.56
CA LYS A 5 2.35 1.02 -18.81
C LYS A 5 3.42 0.59 -19.79
N ASP A 6 3.80 1.46 -20.73
CA ASP A 6 4.90 1.19 -21.66
C ASP A 6 6.25 0.98 -20.93
N ALA A 7 6.40 1.52 -19.70
CA ALA A 7 7.54 1.28 -18.84
C ALA A 7 7.42 0.01 -17.98
N GLY A 8 6.23 -0.58 -17.89
CA GLY A 8 5.91 -1.64 -16.91
C GLY A 8 6.72 -2.92 -17.05
N THR A 9 7.18 -3.21 -18.26
CA THR A 9 8.00 -4.40 -18.56
C THR A 9 9.51 -4.17 -18.42
N HIS A 10 9.92 -2.97 -17.99
CA HIS A 10 11.34 -2.60 -17.87
C HIS A 10 12.10 -3.47 -16.87
N VAL A 11 11.43 -3.90 -15.80
CA VAL A 11 11.90 -4.91 -14.85
C VAL A 11 10.77 -5.91 -14.54
N SER A 12 11.12 -7.15 -14.28
CA SER A 12 10.15 -8.21 -13.94
C SER A 12 9.93 -8.41 -12.44
N HIS A 13 10.80 -7.85 -11.61
CA HIS A 13 10.76 -7.94 -10.15
C HIS A 13 11.09 -6.58 -9.53
N THR A 14 10.73 -6.40 -8.27
CA THR A 14 11.18 -5.23 -7.51
C THR A 14 12.69 -5.26 -7.33
N ILE A 15 13.36 -4.24 -7.81
CA ILE A 15 14.81 -4.06 -7.66
C ILE A 15 15.07 -3.17 -6.46
N PHE A 16 15.81 -3.70 -5.49
CA PHE A 16 16.26 -2.99 -4.29
C PHE A 16 17.71 -2.54 -4.47
N GLN A 17 18.03 -1.44 -3.81
CA GLN A 17 19.42 -1.06 -3.59
C GLN A 17 19.98 -1.76 -2.34
N LEU A 18 21.30 -1.75 -2.19
CA LEU A 18 21.91 -2.11 -0.92
C LEU A 18 21.43 -1.13 0.15
N PRO A 19 21.02 -1.61 1.34
CA PRO A 19 20.57 -0.76 2.41
C PRO A 19 21.65 0.26 2.83
N SER A 20 21.20 1.45 3.17
CA SER A 20 22.02 2.52 3.75
C SER A 20 21.49 2.89 5.14
N LYS A 21 22.11 3.86 5.80
CA LYS A 21 21.61 4.42 7.05
C LYS A 21 20.19 5.00 6.92
N MET A 22 19.80 5.42 5.71
CA MET A 22 18.46 5.94 5.38
C MET A 22 17.47 4.84 4.93
N GLY A 23 17.79 3.58 5.18
CA GLY A 23 16.93 2.43 4.85
C GLY A 23 17.20 1.80 3.48
N LYS A 24 16.15 1.26 2.85
CA LYS A 24 16.23 0.39 1.65
C LYS A 24 16.53 1.16 0.35
N GLY A 25 16.59 2.48 0.39
CA GLY A 25 16.86 3.31 -0.79
C GLY A 25 15.69 3.38 -1.77
N VAL A 26 15.99 3.78 -3.01
CA VAL A 26 15.02 3.88 -4.10
C VAL A 26 14.81 2.52 -4.74
N LEU A 27 13.56 2.13 -4.88
CA LEU A 27 13.14 0.89 -5.54
C LEU A 27 12.67 1.19 -6.97
N VAL A 28 12.82 0.20 -7.84
CA VAL A 28 12.19 0.18 -9.16
C VAL A 28 11.31 -1.06 -9.18
N THR A 29 9.98 -0.86 -9.28
CA THR A 29 8.98 -1.90 -9.01
C THR A 29 7.92 -1.95 -10.11
N PRO A 30 7.72 -3.10 -10.77
CA PRO A 30 6.57 -3.28 -11.65
C PRO A 30 5.30 -3.35 -10.79
N THR A 31 4.22 -2.72 -11.25
CA THR A 31 2.94 -2.75 -10.54
C THR A 31 2.02 -3.83 -11.09
N VAL A 32 1.03 -4.24 -10.31
CA VAL A 32 0.02 -5.23 -10.72
C VAL A 32 -0.85 -4.74 -11.89
N HIS A 33 -0.90 -3.42 -12.13
CA HIS A 33 -1.65 -2.83 -13.24
C HIS A 33 -0.79 -2.56 -14.50
N GLY A 34 0.47 -3.04 -14.49
CA GLY A 34 1.37 -2.94 -15.63
C GLY A 34 2.14 -1.62 -15.73
N ASN A 35 2.09 -0.77 -14.72
CA ASN A 35 2.91 0.44 -14.63
C ASN A 35 4.28 0.14 -14.00
N LEU A 36 5.19 1.11 -14.04
CA LEU A 36 6.44 1.06 -13.29
C LEU A 36 6.43 2.12 -12.18
N LEU A 37 6.80 1.74 -10.97
CA LEU A 37 6.91 2.63 -9.83
C LEU A 37 8.38 2.83 -9.46
N VAL A 38 8.80 4.10 -9.31
CA VAL A 38 10.15 4.48 -8.90
C VAL A 38 10.07 5.33 -7.63
N GLY A 39 10.66 4.86 -6.56
CA GLY A 39 10.61 5.49 -5.24
C GLY A 39 10.83 4.48 -4.11
N PRO A 40 10.68 4.92 -2.86
CA PRO A 40 10.45 6.30 -2.41
C PRO A 40 11.74 7.10 -2.23
N THR A 41 11.60 8.40 -1.96
CA THR A 41 12.58 9.16 -1.18
C THR A 41 12.34 8.92 0.31
N ALA A 42 13.30 9.27 1.17
CA ALA A 42 13.14 9.31 2.60
C ALA A 42 13.84 10.58 3.09
N VAL A 43 13.07 11.57 3.49
CA VAL A 43 13.55 12.87 3.95
C VAL A 43 12.75 13.27 5.17
N ASP A 44 13.44 13.57 6.26
CA ASP A 44 12.80 14.06 7.46
C ASP A 44 12.33 15.51 7.23
N VAL A 45 11.10 15.80 7.65
CA VAL A 45 10.47 17.11 7.49
C VAL A 45 9.79 17.52 8.80
N ASP A 46 9.91 18.80 9.14
CA ASP A 46 9.27 19.35 10.35
C ASP A 46 7.79 19.66 10.14
N ASP A 47 7.41 19.99 8.89
CA ASP A 47 6.05 20.30 8.54
C ASP A 47 5.22 19.01 8.40
N LYS A 48 4.24 18.84 9.28
CA LYS A 48 3.34 17.68 9.33
C LYS A 48 2.28 17.67 8.22
N GLU A 49 2.23 18.69 7.40
CA GLU A 49 1.34 18.81 6.24
C GLU A 49 2.11 18.75 4.90
N ALA A 50 3.42 18.52 4.92
CA ALA A 50 4.29 18.51 3.74
C ALA A 50 4.10 17.24 2.89
N VAL A 51 3.00 17.16 2.16
CA VAL A 51 2.67 16.06 1.24
C VAL A 51 2.99 16.37 -0.23
N ASN A 52 3.68 17.48 -0.49
CA ASN A 52 4.07 17.89 -1.84
C ASN A 52 5.35 17.17 -2.31
N THR A 53 5.44 16.91 -3.59
CA THR A 53 6.70 16.52 -4.24
C THR A 53 7.61 17.72 -4.44
N THR A 54 8.93 17.52 -4.37
CA THR A 54 9.93 18.55 -4.59
C THR A 54 10.80 18.23 -5.79
N ALA A 55 11.28 19.24 -6.49
CA ALA A 55 12.18 19.07 -7.63
C ALA A 55 13.44 18.28 -7.23
N SER A 56 14.06 18.64 -6.10
CA SER A 56 15.24 17.93 -5.58
C SER A 56 14.96 16.46 -5.26
N GLY A 57 13.76 16.15 -4.72
CA GLY A 57 13.33 14.78 -4.47
C GLY A 57 13.19 13.98 -5.76
N LEU A 58 12.56 14.54 -6.78
CA LEU A 58 12.38 13.91 -8.08
C LEU A 58 13.71 13.67 -8.81
N ASP A 59 14.62 14.66 -8.79
CA ASP A 59 15.95 14.54 -9.36
C ASP A 59 16.77 13.45 -8.65
N SER A 60 16.68 13.41 -7.32
CA SER A 60 17.31 12.37 -6.50
C SER A 60 16.79 10.98 -6.84
N LEU A 61 15.48 10.81 -7.05
CA LEU A 61 14.90 9.53 -7.48
C LEU A 61 15.48 9.05 -8.79
N ALA A 62 15.53 9.92 -9.81
CA ALA A 62 16.04 9.57 -11.12
C ALA A 62 17.53 9.16 -11.05
N ALA A 63 18.35 9.96 -10.37
CA ALA A 63 19.77 9.70 -10.20
C ALA A 63 20.05 8.40 -9.43
N THR A 64 19.25 8.16 -8.38
CA THR A 64 19.43 6.98 -7.52
C THR A 64 18.93 5.71 -8.18
N ALA A 65 17.78 5.74 -8.86
CA ALA A 65 17.26 4.60 -9.61
C ALA A 65 18.23 4.14 -10.69
N ALA A 66 18.92 5.06 -11.38
CA ALA A 66 19.92 4.78 -12.42
C ALA A 66 21.13 3.99 -11.90
N ARG A 67 21.38 3.97 -10.60
CA ARG A 67 22.45 3.16 -9.99
C ARG A 67 22.13 1.67 -9.97
N SER A 68 20.85 1.31 -9.90
CA SER A 68 20.36 -0.06 -9.81
C SER A 68 19.85 -0.58 -11.14
N VAL A 69 19.18 0.25 -11.91
CA VAL A 69 18.53 -0.11 -13.17
C VAL A 69 18.94 0.88 -14.26
N LYS A 70 19.52 0.37 -15.34
CA LYS A 70 19.93 1.20 -16.48
C LYS A 70 18.73 1.69 -17.26
N ASN A 71 18.81 2.93 -17.76
CA ASN A 71 17.85 3.50 -18.70
C ASN A 71 16.40 3.50 -18.21
N VAL A 72 16.17 3.71 -16.90
CA VAL A 72 14.80 3.90 -16.38
C VAL A 72 14.14 5.04 -17.16
N PRO A 73 12.98 4.81 -17.80
CA PRO A 73 12.39 5.78 -18.72
C PRO A 73 11.64 6.89 -17.98
N MET A 74 12.35 7.72 -17.21
CA MET A 74 11.76 8.78 -16.36
C MET A 74 10.93 9.82 -17.14
N ARG A 75 11.08 9.89 -18.48
CA ARG A 75 10.22 10.73 -19.34
C ARG A 75 8.79 10.23 -19.46
N GLN A 76 8.54 8.98 -19.07
CA GLN A 76 7.21 8.34 -19.07
C GLN A 76 6.50 8.47 -17.72
N VAL A 77 6.97 9.33 -16.82
CA VAL A 77 6.27 9.63 -15.58
C VAL A 77 4.92 10.28 -15.90
N ILE A 78 3.84 9.63 -15.47
CA ILE A 78 2.47 10.12 -15.63
C ILE A 78 1.97 10.85 -14.38
N THR A 79 2.52 10.52 -13.21
CA THR A 79 2.25 11.23 -11.96
C THR A 79 3.36 11.03 -10.95
N SER A 80 3.44 11.95 -9.99
CA SER A 80 4.28 11.82 -8.80
C SER A 80 3.45 12.17 -7.56
N PHE A 81 3.75 11.52 -6.46
CA PHE A 81 3.09 11.75 -5.19
C PHE A 81 4.06 11.59 -4.03
N ALA A 82 3.75 12.23 -2.93
CA ALA A 82 4.47 12.13 -1.68
C ALA A 82 3.47 11.97 -0.54
N GLY A 83 3.93 11.48 0.58
CA GLY A 83 3.15 11.34 1.80
C GLY A 83 4.05 11.35 3.01
N LEU A 84 3.48 11.63 4.16
CA LEU A 84 4.17 11.57 5.44
C LEU A 84 4.12 10.16 6.00
N ARG A 85 5.22 9.73 6.57
CA ARG A 85 5.31 8.50 7.34
C ARG A 85 5.77 8.84 8.76
N ALA A 86 5.05 8.36 9.75
CA ALA A 86 5.46 8.50 11.13
C ALA A 86 6.79 7.73 11.36
N HIS A 87 7.72 8.40 12.01
CA HIS A 87 9.00 7.84 12.43
C HIS A 87 9.17 8.08 13.93
N GLU A 88 9.82 7.15 14.61
CA GLU A 88 10.11 7.22 16.04
C GLU A 88 11.63 7.05 16.22
N ASP A 89 12.21 7.85 17.13
CA ASP A 89 13.68 7.96 17.30
C ASP A 89 14.37 6.66 17.74
N SER A 90 13.62 5.73 18.35
CA SER A 90 14.16 4.40 18.69
C SER A 90 14.36 3.49 17.48
N ASN A 91 13.85 3.87 16.31
CA ASN A 91 13.83 3.06 15.09
C ASN A 91 13.08 1.72 15.25
N ASP A 92 12.08 1.67 16.12
CA ASP A 92 11.24 0.50 16.32
C ASP A 92 9.78 0.91 16.55
N PHE A 93 8.87 -0.04 16.49
CA PHE A 93 7.45 0.19 16.76
C PHE A 93 7.23 0.43 18.25
N VAL A 94 6.44 1.43 18.59
CA VAL A 94 6.02 1.71 19.96
C VAL A 94 4.67 1.04 20.19
N ILE A 95 4.70 -0.19 20.70
CA ILE A 95 3.49 -0.99 20.97
C ILE A 95 3.47 -1.36 22.45
N GLY A 96 2.44 -0.91 23.17
CA GLY A 96 2.29 -1.23 24.58
C GLY A 96 1.49 -0.23 25.37
N GLU A 97 1.25 -0.57 26.63
CA GLU A 97 0.59 0.33 27.59
C GLU A 97 1.57 1.42 28.06
N VAL A 98 1.09 2.65 28.11
CA VAL A 98 1.88 3.80 28.58
C VAL A 98 2.02 3.74 30.10
N LYS A 99 3.27 3.87 30.60
CA LYS A 99 3.61 3.65 32.01
C LYS A 99 2.86 4.53 33.02
N ASP A 100 2.58 5.78 32.63
CA ASP A 100 1.94 6.81 33.46
C ASP A 100 0.46 7.04 33.09
N ALA A 101 -0.08 6.27 32.16
CA ALA A 101 -1.46 6.37 31.71
C ALA A 101 -2.09 4.97 31.54
N LYS A 102 -2.51 4.38 32.65
CA LYS A 102 -3.12 3.05 32.66
C LYS A 102 -4.34 2.98 31.72
N GLY A 103 -4.38 1.94 30.89
CA GLY A 103 -5.41 1.74 29.89
C GLY A 103 -5.16 2.50 28.58
N PHE A 104 -4.12 3.34 28.50
CA PHE A 104 -3.71 3.97 27.25
C PHE A 104 -2.68 3.07 26.55
N ILE A 105 -3.07 2.54 25.39
CA ILE A 105 -2.24 1.61 24.62
C ILE A 105 -1.78 2.30 23.34
N ASN A 106 -0.48 2.40 23.17
CA ASN A 106 0.14 2.86 21.94
C ASN A 106 0.22 1.73 20.89
N ALA A 107 -0.03 2.09 19.63
CA ALA A 107 0.38 1.40 18.44
C ALA A 107 0.90 2.48 17.47
N ALA A 108 2.09 2.99 17.74
CA ALA A 108 2.66 4.20 17.15
C ALA A 108 4.03 3.92 16.53
N GLY A 109 4.55 4.86 15.74
CA GLY A 109 5.83 4.73 15.06
C GLY A 109 5.85 3.55 14.07
N ILE A 110 4.70 3.11 13.59
CA ILE A 110 4.59 1.94 12.71
C ILE A 110 4.90 2.37 11.28
N GLU A 111 6.13 2.16 10.89
CA GLU A 111 6.61 2.34 9.53
C GLU A 111 6.78 0.98 8.82
N SER A 112 7.60 0.88 7.79
CA SER A 112 7.86 -0.40 7.12
C SER A 112 8.61 -1.38 8.05
N PRO A 113 8.14 -2.63 8.19
CA PRO A 113 7.12 -3.37 7.42
C PRO A 113 5.72 -3.45 8.08
N GLY A 114 5.18 -2.37 8.60
CA GLY A 114 3.97 -2.33 9.40
C GLY A 114 2.76 -3.03 8.77
N LEU A 115 2.55 -2.86 7.46
CA LEU A 115 1.43 -3.52 6.78
C LEU A 115 1.53 -5.06 6.88
N SER A 116 2.70 -5.62 6.67
CA SER A 116 2.94 -7.07 6.80
C SER A 116 2.87 -7.54 8.24
N SER A 117 3.22 -6.66 9.19
CA SER A 117 3.23 -6.94 10.63
C SER A 117 1.86 -6.72 11.29
N ALA A 118 0.91 -6.10 10.59
CA ALA A 118 -0.37 -5.71 11.16
C ALA A 118 -1.15 -6.85 11.86
N PRO A 119 -1.19 -8.10 11.34
CA PRO A 119 -1.84 -9.19 12.06
C PRO A 119 -1.18 -9.50 13.40
N ALA A 120 0.16 -9.55 13.46
CA ALA A 120 0.89 -9.80 14.71
C ALA A 120 0.75 -8.64 15.70
N ILE A 121 0.74 -7.39 15.21
CA ILE A 121 0.47 -6.21 16.03
C ILE A 121 -0.93 -6.29 16.63
N ALA A 122 -1.92 -6.70 15.84
CA ALA A 122 -3.29 -6.84 16.31
C ALA A 122 -3.43 -7.91 17.41
N GLU A 123 -2.74 -9.05 17.29
CA GLU A 123 -2.68 -10.06 18.34
C GLU A 123 -2.03 -9.51 19.60
N MET A 124 -0.89 -8.85 19.48
CA MET A 124 -0.16 -8.26 20.62
C MET A 124 -1.02 -7.21 21.36
N VAL A 125 -1.66 -6.30 20.64
CA VAL A 125 -2.56 -5.29 21.22
C VAL A 125 -3.76 -5.96 21.89
N THR A 126 -4.34 -6.97 21.26
CA THR A 126 -5.46 -7.74 21.83
C THR A 126 -5.07 -8.40 23.15
N ASP A 127 -3.88 -8.95 23.25
CA ASP A 127 -3.41 -9.60 24.50
C ASP A 127 -3.15 -8.58 25.61
N ILE A 128 -2.66 -7.39 25.28
CA ILE A 128 -2.57 -6.27 26.23
C ILE A 128 -3.96 -5.89 26.74
N VAL A 129 -4.94 -5.73 25.86
CA VAL A 129 -6.33 -5.39 26.23
C VAL A 129 -6.96 -6.46 27.10
N LYS A 130 -6.75 -7.76 26.80
CA LYS A 130 -7.21 -8.87 27.67
C LYS A 130 -6.65 -8.80 29.10
N GLY A 131 -5.45 -8.26 29.25
CA GLY A 131 -4.87 -8.03 30.58
C GLY A 131 -5.55 -6.91 31.38
N LEU A 132 -6.27 -6.02 30.68
CA LEU A 132 -6.94 -4.87 31.28
C LEU A 132 -8.46 -5.06 31.46
N LEU A 133 -9.09 -5.78 30.54
CA LEU A 133 -10.53 -5.97 30.47
C LEU A 133 -10.89 -7.41 30.18
N PRO A 134 -11.99 -7.93 30.77
CA PRO A 134 -12.53 -9.25 30.34
C PRO A 134 -13.06 -9.10 28.91
N LEU A 135 -12.52 -9.90 28.00
CA LEU A 135 -12.98 -9.97 26.60
C LEU A 135 -13.70 -11.28 26.37
N GLU A 136 -14.87 -11.22 25.78
CA GLU A 136 -15.62 -12.38 25.32
C GLU A 136 -15.57 -12.49 23.80
N LYS A 137 -15.57 -13.73 23.31
CA LYS A 137 -15.65 -13.95 21.85
C LYS A 137 -17.04 -13.54 21.36
N ASN A 138 -17.06 -12.75 20.29
CA ASN A 138 -18.31 -12.49 19.58
C ASN A 138 -18.73 -13.76 18.82
N PRO A 139 -19.85 -14.43 19.19
CA PRO A 139 -20.31 -15.66 18.52
C PRO A 139 -20.73 -15.41 17.07
N ASP A 140 -21.13 -14.18 16.74
CA ASP A 140 -21.59 -13.78 15.41
C ASP A 140 -20.45 -13.24 14.54
N PHE A 141 -19.19 -13.37 14.98
CA PHE A 141 -18.03 -12.88 14.22
C PHE A 141 -17.84 -13.69 12.93
N VAL A 142 -17.97 -13.00 11.79
CA VAL A 142 -17.67 -13.57 10.48
C VAL A 142 -16.21 -13.29 10.13
N GLY A 143 -15.37 -14.31 10.35
CA GLY A 143 -13.91 -14.22 10.11
C GLY A 143 -13.49 -14.32 8.65
N THR A 144 -14.44 -14.57 7.74
CA THR A 144 -14.18 -14.68 6.31
C THR A 144 -15.00 -13.66 5.52
N ARG A 145 -14.42 -13.13 4.47
CA ARG A 145 -15.11 -12.23 3.55
C ARG A 145 -15.15 -12.87 2.16
N LYS A 146 -16.30 -12.84 1.51
CA LYS A 146 -16.38 -13.18 0.09
C LYS A 146 -15.59 -12.13 -0.71
N GLY A 147 -14.80 -12.59 -1.67
CA GLY A 147 -14.18 -11.71 -2.63
C GLY A 147 -15.23 -10.99 -3.50
N ILE A 148 -14.88 -9.81 -3.99
CA ILE A 148 -15.69 -9.12 -5.01
C ILE A 148 -15.57 -9.94 -6.30
N LEU A 149 -16.71 -10.35 -6.85
CA LEU A 149 -16.74 -11.03 -8.14
C LEU A 149 -16.35 -10.02 -9.24
N ARG A 150 -15.38 -10.39 -10.04
CA ARG A 150 -14.85 -9.53 -11.10
C ARG A 150 -15.23 -10.07 -12.47
N PRO A 151 -16.17 -9.45 -13.20
CA PRO A 151 -16.61 -9.90 -14.51
C PRO A 151 -15.51 -9.92 -15.57
N ASP A 152 -14.48 -9.07 -15.42
CA ASP A 152 -13.34 -8.99 -16.35
C ASP A 152 -12.47 -10.26 -16.35
N THR A 153 -12.51 -11.04 -15.27
CA THR A 153 -11.76 -12.31 -15.14
C THR A 153 -12.54 -13.52 -15.69
N LEU A 154 -13.82 -13.35 -16.02
CA LEU A 154 -14.69 -14.41 -16.50
C LEU A 154 -14.62 -14.56 -18.04
N SER A 155 -14.83 -15.76 -18.53
CA SER A 155 -15.08 -15.99 -19.96
C SER A 155 -16.36 -15.27 -20.41
N LEU A 156 -16.50 -15.07 -21.73
CA LEU A 156 -17.70 -14.41 -22.27
C LEU A 156 -19.00 -15.17 -21.93
N GLU A 157 -18.95 -16.49 -21.92
CA GLU A 157 -20.10 -17.34 -21.58
C GLU A 157 -20.48 -17.20 -20.10
N GLU A 158 -19.50 -17.27 -19.21
CA GLU A 158 -19.71 -17.10 -17.77
C GLU A 158 -20.22 -15.69 -17.44
N ARG A 159 -19.68 -14.67 -18.10
CA ARG A 159 -20.13 -13.30 -17.96
C ARG A 159 -21.58 -13.12 -18.40
N ASN A 160 -21.95 -13.68 -19.54
CA ASN A 160 -23.33 -13.64 -20.03
C ASN A 160 -24.30 -14.38 -19.10
N LYS A 161 -23.87 -15.49 -18.49
CA LYS A 161 -24.65 -16.20 -17.48
C LYS A 161 -24.80 -15.34 -16.23
N LEU A 162 -23.73 -14.75 -15.74
CA LEU A 162 -23.75 -13.86 -14.58
C LEU A 162 -24.72 -12.69 -14.79
N ILE A 163 -24.68 -12.03 -15.95
CA ILE A 163 -25.57 -10.90 -16.25
C ILE A 163 -27.05 -11.33 -16.31
N LYS A 164 -27.34 -12.55 -16.75
CA LYS A 164 -28.72 -13.06 -16.74
C LYS A 164 -29.25 -13.30 -15.34
N GLU A 165 -28.41 -13.78 -14.43
CA GLU A 165 -28.74 -14.07 -13.03
C GLU A 165 -28.71 -12.78 -12.18
N HIS A 166 -27.80 -11.87 -12.49
CA HIS A 166 -27.46 -10.64 -11.78
C HIS A 166 -27.28 -9.48 -12.77
N PRO A 167 -28.39 -8.84 -13.20
CA PRO A 167 -28.39 -7.79 -14.25
C PRO A 167 -27.49 -6.59 -13.93
N GLU A 168 -27.25 -6.30 -12.65
CA GLU A 168 -26.37 -5.23 -12.17
C GLU A 168 -24.92 -5.38 -12.66
N TYR A 169 -24.46 -6.59 -12.97
CA TYR A 169 -23.15 -6.81 -13.59
C TYR A 169 -23.10 -6.48 -15.09
N GLY A 170 -24.23 -6.20 -15.70
CA GLY A 170 -24.31 -5.71 -17.07
C GLY A 170 -24.26 -4.19 -17.21
N ASN A 171 -24.42 -3.47 -16.11
CA ASN A 171 -24.42 -2.01 -16.07
C ASN A 171 -23.04 -1.48 -15.70
N ILE A 172 -22.34 -0.84 -16.67
CA ILE A 172 -20.98 -0.30 -16.46
C ILE A 172 -21.11 1.12 -15.91
N ILE A 173 -20.67 1.33 -14.67
CA ILE A 173 -20.67 2.63 -13.99
C ILE A 173 -19.38 3.40 -14.30
N CYS A 174 -18.22 2.74 -14.22
CA CYS A 174 -16.93 3.35 -14.56
C CYS A 174 -16.39 2.75 -15.87
N ARG A 175 -16.39 3.54 -16.94
CA ARG A 175 -15.90 3.08 -18.25
C ARG A 175 -14.39 2.99 -18.36
N CYS A 176 -13.65 3.80 -17.61
CA CYS A 176 -12.17 3.77 -17.63
C CYS A 176 -11.64 2.47 -17.04
N GLU A 177 -12.24 2.03 -15.93
CA GLU A 177 -11.85 0.82 -15.21
C GLU A 177 -12.79 -0.36 -15.50
N MET A 178 -13.83 -0.14 -16.32
CA MET A 178 -14.84 -1.14 -16.67
C MET A 178 -15.55 -1.74 -15.44
N ILE A 179 -15.73 -0.94 -14.40
CA ILE A 179 -16.39 -1.36 -13.15
C ILE A 179 -17.89 -1.37 -13.32
N THR A 180 -18.52 -2.47 -12.96
CA THR A 180 -19.96 -2.67 -13.02
C THR A 180 -20.65 -2.22 -11.72
N GLU A 181 -21.96 -2.00 -11.80
CA GLU A 181 -22.80 -1.73 -10.63
C GLU A 181 -22.73 -2.87 -9.61
N GLY A 182 -22.74 -4.13 -10.07
CA GLY A 182 -22.65 -5.32 -9.23
C GLY A 182 -21.32 -5.45 -8.46
N GLU A 183 -20.23 -4.81 -8.93
CA GLU A 183 -18.96 -4.75 -8.18
C GLU A 183 -18.97 -3.68 -7.08
N ILE A 184 -19.89 -2.72 -7.16
CA ILE A 184 -20.00 -1.61 -6.21
C ILE A 184 -20.98 -1.94 -5.08
N MET A 185 -22.02 -2.70 -5.36
CA MET A 185 -23.07 -3.11 -4.40
C MET A 185 -22.59 -4.24 -3.48
#